data_8760b1959ffed68e5aae631709219b4a
#
_entry.id   8760b1959ffed68e5aae631709219b4a
#
_cell.length_a   1.000
_cell.length_b   1.000
_cell.length_c   1.000
_cell.angle_alpha   90.00
_cell.angle_beta   90.00
_cell.angle_gamma   90.00
#
_symmetry.space_group_name_H-M   'P 1'
#
loop_
_entity.id
_entity.type
_entity.pdbx_description
1 polymer ?
#
loop_
_entity_poly.entity_id
_entity_poly.type
_entity_poly.pdbx_seq_one_letter_code
_entity_poly.pdbx_strand_id
1 'polypeptide(L)'
;MVYEKHNQQVIRKPIERAKELLAKAGWPDGRNAQTGEPLVLFFDYQNAAQGSSAYLEWYQRQFKKLGIQLEIRATDYNRFQEKMSKGAAQIFFWGWNADYPDAENFLFLFYGPNGKVAHEGENAANYENPAFDQAFREMRLLEDGPQKAALIDRMVEILQQDAPILFGYFPPAAAAYQSWVENAKPSGLVQNALQYYDVDADLRLAKIREWNRPVLWPLAVIALGIGLLVWGALAVLARRQARRLRPLKSNGRSR
;
A
#
# COMPACT_ATOMS: atom_id res chain seq x y z
N MET A 1 -8.62 7.45 22.24
CA MET A 1 -9.49 7.40 21.04
C MET A 1 -9.40 8.72 20.29
N VAL A 2 -9.17 8.69 18.98
CA VAL A 2 -8.98 9.88 18.11
C VAL A 2 -10.31 10.50 17.68
N TYR A 3 -11.39 9.72 17.71
CA TYR A 3 -12.74 10.12 17.33
C TYR A 3 -13.67 10.09 18.53
N GLU A 4 -14.73 10.87 18.49
CA GLU A 4 -15.85 10.87 19.42
C GLU A 4 -17.17 10.86 18.66
N LYS A 5 -18.21 10.29 19.28
CA LYS A 5 -19.57 10.34 18.76
C LYS A 5 -20.26 11.59 19.29
N HIS A 6 -20.72 12.45 18.38
CA HIS A 6 -21.56 13.59 18.69
C HIS A 6 -22.80 13.55 17.80
N ASN A 7 -24.00 13.47 18.40
CA ASN A 7 -25.28 13.37 17.66
C ASN A 7 -25.27 12.33 16.53
N GLN A 8 -24.84 11.10 16.83
CA GLN A 8 -24.70 9.98 15.87
C GLN A 8 -23.62 10.17 14.78
N GLN A 9 -22.93 11.29 14.73
CA GLN A 9 -21.79 11.50 13.84
C GLN A 9 -20.48 11.19 14.55
N VAL A 10 -19.57 10.59 13.82
CA VAL A 10 -18.21 10.32 14.29
C VAL A 10 -17.33 11.49 13.90
N ILE A 11 -16.89 12.27 14.88
CA ILE A 11 -16.09 13.49 14.68
C ILE A 11 -14.69 13.24 15.19
N ARG A 12 -13.69 13.67 14.42
CA ARG A 12 -12.29 13.62 14.87
C ARG A 12 -12.06 14.67 15.94
N LYS A 13 -11.45 14.27 17.06
CA LYS A 13 -11.05 15.21 18.12
C LYS A 13 -10.02 16.22 17.62
N PRO A 14 -10.08 17.46 18.09
CA PRO A 14 -9.13 18.50 17.72
C PRO A 14 -7.72 18.16 18.22
N ILE A 15 -6.69 18.70 17.54
CA ILE A 15 -5.28 18.43 17.86
C ILE A 15 -4.90 18.93 19.25
N GLU A 16 -5.60 19.93 19.76
CA GLU A 16 -5.45 20.51 21.09
C GLU A 16 -5.62 19.44 22.17
N ARG A 17 -6.52 18.47 21.94
CA ARG A 17 -6.68 17.34 22.86
C ARG A 17 -5.42 16.48 22.96
N ALA A 18 -4.70 16.28 21.86
CA ALA A 18 -3.43 15.55 21.88
C ALA A 18 -2.34 16.36 22.61
N LYS A 19 -2.30 17.68 22.43
CA LYS A 19 -1.38 18.56 23.15
C LYS A 19 -1.64 18.57 24.65
N GLU A 20 -2.91 18.59 25.08
CA GLU A 20 -3.29 18.45 26.49
C GLU A 20 -2.79 17.11 27.10
N LEU A 21 -2.93 16.01 26.36
CA LEU A 21 -2.47 14.70 26.82
C LEU A 21 -0.94 14.65 26.94
N LEU A 22 -0.21 15.25 25.97
CA LEU A 22 1.23 15.37 26.04
C LEU A 22 1.67 16.23 27.24
N ALA A 23 1.00 17.35 27.48
CA ALA A 23 1.28 18.18 28.65
C ALA A 23 1.05 17.45 29.97
N LYS A 24 -0.05 16.68 30.08
CA LYS A 24 -0.31 15.81 31.23
C LYS A 24 0.74 14.71 31.42
N ALA A 25 1.32 14.23 30.33
CA ALA A 25 2.41 13.27 30.34
C ALA A 25 3.79 13.91 30.64
N GLY A 26 3.85 15.22 30.92
CA GLY A 26 5.09 15.93 31.23
C GLY A 26 5.84 16.48 30.00
N TRP A 27 5.18 16.52 28.82
CA TRP A 27 5.76 16.96 27.56
C TRP A 27 4.97 18.11 26.89
N PRO A 28 4.74 19.25 27.58
CA PRO A 28 4.05 20.39 26.97
C PRO A 28 4.80 20.85 25.72
N ASP A 29 4.06 21.04 24.62
CA ASP A 29 4.61 21.44 23.31
C ASP A 29 5.77 20.57 22.81
N GLY A 30 5.79 19.28 23.19
CA GLY A 30 6.83 18.34 22.81
C GLY A 30 8.18 18.57 23.52
N ARG A 31 8.18 19.19 24.69
CA ARG A 31 9.36 19.40 25.51
C ARG A 31 9.16 18.87 26.93
N ASN A 32 10.19 18.31 27.51
CA ASN A 32 10.17 17.87 28.90
C ASN A 32 9.91 19.07 29.81
N ALA A 33 8.89 18.97 30.66
CA ALA A 33 8.48 20.06 31.54
C ALA A 33 9.55 20.47 32.57
N GLN A 34 10.50 19.58 32.90
CA GLN A 34 11.55 19.84 33.91
C GLN A 34 12.88 20.23 33.25
N THR A 35 13.30 19.54 32.18
CA THR A 35 14.61 19.75 31.55
C THR A 35 14.57 20.64 30.32
N GLY A 36 13.40 20.85 29.71
CA GLY A 36 13.23 21.59 28.45
C GLY A 36 13.70 20.82 27.21
N GLU A 37 14.19 19.59 27.35
CA GLU A 37 14.66 18.76 26.26
C GLU A 37 13.52 18.40 25.29
N PRO A 38 13.79 18.33 23.98
CA PRO A 38 12.77 17.96 23.01
C PRO A 38 12.37 16.49 23.14
N LEU A 39 11.09 16.19 22.90
CA LEU A 39 10.62 14.80 22.78
C LEU A 39 11.04 14.25 21.41
N VAL A 40 11.99 13.32 21.43
CA VAL A 40 12.43 12.59 20.25
C VAL A 40 11.87 11.18 20.31
N LEU A 41 11.15 10.77 19.27
CA LEU A 41 10.62 9.42 19.12
C LEU A 41 11.23 8.77 17.88
N PHE A 42 11.43 7.46 17.95
CA PHE A 42 12.03 6.67 16.88
C PHE A 42 10.98 5.78 16.23
N PHE A 43 10.87 5.92 14.92
CA PHE A 43 9.98 5.08 14.12
C PHE A 43 10.81 4.10 13.30
N ASP A 44 10.79 2.84 13.71
CA ASP A 44 11.44 1.75 13.00
C ASP A 44 10.56 1.26 11.86
N TYR A 45 11.11 1.29 10.64
CA TYR A 45 10.39 0.97 9.42
C TYR A 45 11.18 -0.01 8.56
N GLN A 46 10.53 -1.08 8.12
CA GLN A 46 11.11 -1.98 7.14
C GLN A 46 11.16 -1.28 5.78
N ASN A 47 12.32 -1.25 5.16
CA ASN A 47 12.51 -0.63 3.84
C ASN A 47 11.90 -1.53 2.77
N ALA A 48 10.62 -1.35 2.50
CA ALA A 48 9.95 -1.96 1.37
C ALA A 48 9.72 -0.89 0.30
N ALA A 49 10.53 -0.93 -0.76
CA ALA A 49 10.35 -0.26 -2.05
C ALA A 49 10.18 1.29 -2.04
N GLN A 50 10.58 1.90 -3.15
CA GLN A 50 10.67 3.34 -3.46
C GLN A 50 9.43 4.23 -3.24
N GLY A 51 8.30 3.68 -2.75
CA GLY A 51 7.09 4.45 -2.50
C GLY A 51 6.89 4.94 -1.06
N SER A 52 7.79 4.59 -0.14
CA SER A 52 7.59 4.81 1.29
C SER A 52 7.97 6.21 1.81
N SER A 53 8.76 6.99 1.09
CA SER A 53 9.27 8.29 1.56
C SER A 53 8.16 9.31 1.84
N ALA A 54 7.22 9.49 0.92
CA ALA A 54 6.12 10.46 1.08
C ALA A 54 5.21 10.12 2.28
N TYR A 55 4.98 8.82 2.53
CA TYR A 55 4.23 8.33 3.67
C TYR A 55 4.95 8.61 4.99
N LEU A 56 6.23 8.32 5.07
CA LEU A 56 7.06 8.58 6.26
C LEU A 56 7.19 10.08 6.54
N GLU A 57 7.42 10.89 5.53
CA GLU A 57 7.43 12.35 5.64
C GLU A 57 6.09 12.91 6.12
N TRP A 58 4.98 12.28 5.72
CA TRP A 58 3.66 12.67 6.23
C TRP A 58 3.58 12.44 7.75
N TYR A 59 4.05 11.29 8.27
CA TYR A 59 4.11 11.05 9.71
C TYR A 59 4.97 12.09 10.42
N GLN A 60 6.17 12.37 9.94
CA GLN A 60 7.04 13.40 10.51
C GLN A 60 6.33 14.77 10.60
N ARG A 61 5.63 15.16 9.52
CA ARG A 61 4.85 16.40 9.51
C ARG A 61 3.69 16.39 10.53
N GLN A 62 3.04 15.23 10.75
CA GLN A 62 1.96 15.16 11.74
C GLN A 62 2.51 15.22 13.18
N PHE A 63 3.57 14.51 13.48
CA PHE A 63 4.20 14.55 14.81
C PHE A 63 4.77 15.94 15.12
N LYS A 64 5.33 16.63 14.14
CA LYS A 64 5.82 18.00 14.29
C LYS A 64 4.74 18.99 14.75
N LYS A 65 3.47 18.79 14.41
CA LYS A 65 2.35 19.63 14.88
C LYS A 65 2.15 19.54 16.40
N LEU A 66 2.66 18.47 17.01
CA LEU A 66 2.65 18.25 18.45
C LEU A 66 3.98 18.65 19.13
N GLY A 67 4.93 19.23 18.36
CA GLY A 67 6.27 19.53 18.85
C GLY A 67 7.21 18.32 18.94
N ILE A 68 6.75 17.14 18.51
CA ILE A 68 7.52 15.89 18.60
C ILE A 68 8.48 15.80 17.41
N GLN A 69 9.73 15.44 17.68
CA GLN A 69 10.72 15.07 16.67
C GLN A 69 10.59 13.56 16.39
N LEU A 70 10.15 13.18 15.18
CA LEU A 70 10.07 11.79 14.77
C LEU A 70 11.24 11.43 13.87
N GLU A 71 12.12 10.57 14.37
CA GLU A 71 13.24 10.03 13.62
C GLU A 71 12.90 8.69 12.99
N ILE A 72 13.07 8.60 11.67
CA ILE A 72 12.81 7.37 10.91
C ILE A 72 14.07 6.51 10.88
N ARG A 73 13.94 5.26 11.33
CA ARG A 73 14.99 4.25 11.30
C ARG A 73 14.62 3.15 10.33
N ALA A 74 14.94 3.34 9.06
CA ALA A 74 14.69 2.34 8.02
C ALA A 74 15.75 1.22 8.09
N THR A 75 15.32 -0.03 8.07
CA THR A 75 16.18 -1.21 8.01
C THR A 75 15.61 -2.23 7.01
N ASP A 76 16.43 -3.20 6.59
CA ASP A 76 15.94 -4.37 5.88
C ASP A 76 15.02 -5.23 6.77
N TYR A 77 14.26 -6.14 6.14
CA TYR A 77 13.26 -6.94 6.84
C TYR A 77 13.85 -7.82 7.95
N ASN A 78 14.99 -8.45 7.72
CA ASN A 78 15.60 -9.37 8.69
C ASN A 78 16.06 -8.62 9.94
N ARG A 79 16.71 -7.47 9.75
CA ARG A 79 17.10 -6.59 10.86
C ARG A 79 15.90 -6.02 11.58
N PHE A 80 14.84 -5.71 10.86
CA PHE A 80 13.60 -5.26 11.48
C PHE A 80 13.02 -6.36 12.38
N GLN A 81 12.94 -7.60 11.90
CA GLN A 81 12.49 -8.75 12.70
C GLN A 81 13.37 -8.95 13.96
N GLU A 82 14.68 -8.84 13.82
CA GLU A 82 15.61 -8.93 14.95
C GLU A 82 15.34 -7.84 16.00
N LYS A 83 15.12 -6.60 15.59
CA LYS A 83 14.73 -5.51 16.51
C LYS A 83 13.42 -5.81 17.23
N MET A 84 12.43 -6.34 16.51
CA MET A 84 11.14 -6.70 17.09
C MET A 84 11.28 -7.80 18.14
N SER A 85 12.03 -8.87 17.86
CA SER A 85 12.30 -9.97 18.79
C SER A 85 13.09 -9.53 20.03
N LYS A 86 13.92 -8.49 19.90
CA LYS A 86 14.69 -7.91 21.03
C LYS A 86 13.96 -6.79 21.77
N GLY A 87 12.78 -6.37 21.34
CA GLY A 87 12.08 -5.21 21.91
C GLY A 87 12.82 -3.88 21.70
N ALA A 88 13.65 -3.79 20.66
CA ALA A 88 14.50 -2.62 20.40
C ALA A 88 13.84 -1.57 19.48
N ALA A 89 12.56 -1.74 19.15
CA ALA A 89 11.76 -0.79 18.38
C ALA A 89 10.83 -0.01 19.33
N GLN A 90 10.69 1.30 19.13
CA GLN A 90 9.83 2.15 19.94
C GLN A 90 8.46 2.37 19.29
N ILE A 91 8.45 2.85 18.05
CA ILE A 91 7.27 2.95 17.19
C ILE A 91 7.58 2.17 15.93
N PHE A 92 6.64 1.39 15.46
CA PHE A 92 6.84 0.58 14.26
C PHE A 92 5.53 0.34 13.53
N PHE A 93 5.63 0.00 12.27
CA PHE A 93 4.50 -0.41 11.45
C PHE A 93 4.50 -1.94 11.34
N TRP A 94 3.35 -2.52 11.67
CA TRP A 94 3.13 -3.96 11.59
C TRP A 94 1.76 -4.24 10.98
N GLY A 95 1.60 -5.38 10.34
CA GLY A 95 0.34 -5.81 9.76
C GLY A 95 0.05 -7.27 10.08
N TRP A 96 -1.22 -7.62 10.09
CA TRP A 96 -1.69 -8.99 10.23
C TRP A 96 -2.76 -9.29 9.18
N ASN A 97 -2.74 -10.49 8.65
CA ASN A 97 -3.81 -11.03 7.80
C ASN A 97 -4.52 -12.12 8.58
N ALA A 98 -5.85 -12.19 8.47
CA ALA A 98 -6.60 -13.23 9.12
C ALA A 98 -6.28 -14.61 8.52
N ASP A 99 -5.92 -15.57 9.35
CA ASP A 99 -5.72 -16.98 8.97
C ASP A 99 -7.06 -17.73 8.95
N TYR A 100 -8.02 -17.27 9.77
CA TYR A 100 -9.38 -17.80 9.86
C TYR A 100 -10.36 -16.68 10.28
N PRO A 101 -11.67 -16.85 10.01
CA PRO A 101 -12.66 -15.80 10.20
C PRO A 101 -13.17 -15.73 11.66
N ASP A 102 -12.29 -15.47 12.61
CA ASP A 102 -12.63 -15.24 14.02
C ASP A 102 -11.91 -14.01 14.55
N ALA A 103 -12.54 -13.24 15.42
CA ALA A 103 -11.94 -12.10 16.09
C ALA A 103 -10.73 -12.48 16.95
N GLU A 104 -10.67 -13.71 17.40
CA GLU A 104 -9.53 -14.27 18.14
C GLU A 104 -8.22 -14.09 17.36
N ASN A 105 -8.26 -14.26 16.03
CA ASN A 105 -7.08 -14.15 15.16
C ASN A 105 -6.49 -12.71 15.07
N PHE A 106 -7.18 -11.71 15.58
CA PHE A 106 -6.66 -10.36 15.73
C PHE A 106 -6.41 -9.99 17.20
N LEU A 107 -7.26 -10.46 18.12
CA LEU A 107 -7.15 -10.13 19.54
C LEU A 107 -5.96 -10.83 20.21
N PHE A 108 -5.53 -12.00 19.72
CA PHE A 108 -4.36 -12.70 20.27
C PHE A 108 -3.04 -11.91 20.11
N LEU A 109 -3.01 -10.94 19.19
CA LEU A 109 -1.89 -10.02 19.00
C LEU A 109 -1.67 -9.06 20.20
N PHE A 110 -2.62 -9.04 21.13
CA PHE A 110 -2.56 -8.20 22.34
C PHE A 110 -2.60 -9.04 23.62
N TYR A 111 -2.68 -10.36 23.51
CA TYR A 111 -2.68 -11.26 24.64
C TYR A 111 -1.29 -11.30 25.28
N GLY A 112 -1.18 -10.94 26.58
CA GLY A 112 0.10 -10.79 27.26
C GLY A 112 1.02 -12.02 27.17
N PRO A 113 0.50 -13.26 27.41
CA PRO A 113 1.29 -14.49 27.23
C PRO A 113 1.84 -14.73 25.80
N ASN A 114 1.40 -13.99 24.79
CA ASN A 114 1.95 -14.00 23.43
C ASN A 114 2.99 -12.89 23.20
N GLY A 115 3.51 -12.26 24.25
CA GLY A 115 4.53 -11.22 24.17
C GLY A 115 5.72 -11.65 23.32
N LYS A 116 6.10 -10.83 22.33
CA LYS A 116 7.13 -11.20 21.37
C LYS A 116 8.51 -11.34 22.01
N VAL A 117 8.84 -10.48 22.95
CA VAL A 117 10.16 -10.48 23.61
C VAL A 117 10.26 -11.61 24.65
N ALA A 118 9.23 -11.77 25.48
CA ALA A 118 9.28 -12.73 26.59
C ALA A 118 8.94 -14.17 26.18
N HIS A 119 8.11 -14.33 25.14
CA HIS A 119 7.51 -15.62 24.78
C HIS A 119 7.64 -15.98 23.30
N GLU A 120 8.37 -15.18 22.52
CA GLU A 120 8.54 -15.36 21.06
C GLU A 120 7.20 -15.41 20.29
N GLY A 121 6.14 -14.84 20.87
CA GLY A 121 4.80 -14.83 20.31
C GLY A 121 4.57 -13.68 19.31
N GLU A 122 3.30 -13.47 18.93
CA GLU A 122 2.94 -12.48 17.91
C GLU A 122 2.47 -11.14 18.46
N ASN A 123 2.39 -10.99 19.79
CA ASN A 123 2.13 -9.70 20.41
C ASN A 123 3.39 -8.81 20.33
N ALA A 124 3.54 -8.18 19.18
CA ALA A 124 4.71 -7.36 18.85
C ALA A 124 4.83 -6.08 19.72
N ALA A 125 3.70 -5.58 20.23
CA ALA A 125 3.67 -4.45 21.16
C ALA A 125 4.16 -4.82 22.56
N ASN A 126 4.29 -6.10 22.88
CA ASN A 126 4.54 -6.63 24.24
C ASN A 126 3.55 -6.05 25.24
N TYR A 127 2.30 -5.88 24.82
CA TYR A 127 1.23 -5.33 25.62
C TYR A 127 0.78 -6.33 26.68
N GLU A 128 0.60 -5.86 27.90
CA GLU A 128 0.13 -6.66 29.01
C GLU A 128 -1.00 -5.93 29.74
N ASN A 129 -2.16 -6.57 29.83
CA ASN A 129 -3.27 -6.07 30.61
C ASN A 129 -4.09 -7.26 31.18
N PRO A 130 -4.08 -7.48 32.51
CA PRO A 130 -4.77 -8.64 33.11
C PRO A 130 -6.26 -8.71 32.79
N ALA A 131 -6.95 -7.57 32.66
CA ALA A 131 -8.38 -7.53 32.32
C ALA A 131 -8.65 -7.92 30.87
N PHE A 132 -7.75 -7.52 29.96
CA PHE A 132 -7.77 -7.96 28.56
C PHE A 132 -7.50 -9.47 28.49
N ASP A 133 -6.47 -9.93 29.14
CA ASP A 133 -6.05 -11.34 29.13
C ASP A 133 -7.11 -12.28 29.69
N GLN A 134 -7.82 -11.84 30.73
CA GLN A 134 -8.95 -12.59 31.27
C GLN A 134 -10.09 -12.67 30.25
N ALA A 135 -10.51 -11.54 29.70
CA ALA A 135 -11.58 -11.49 28.71
C ALA A 135 -11.24 -12.33 27.47
N PHE A 136 -9.98 -12.30 27.03
CA PHE A 136 -9.49 -13.10 25.90
C PHE A 136 -9.60 -14.62 26.18
N ARG A 137 -9.18 -15.08 27.37
CA ARG A 137 -9.31 -16.49 27.75
C ARG A 137 -10.76 -16.95 27.81
N GLU A 138 -11.65 -16.12 28.35
CA GLU A 138 -13.08 -16.41 28.43
C GLU A 138 -13.71 -16.47 27.03
N MET A 139 -13.40 -15.49 26.17
CA MET A 139 -13.91 -15.38 24.80
C MET A 139 -13.59 -16.61 23.94
N ARG A 140 -12.37 -17.16 24.06
CA ARG A 140 -11.92 -18.32 23.28
C ARG A 140 -12.70 -19.61 23.58
N LEU A 141 -13.38 -19.68 24.70
CA LEU A 141 -14.17 -20.85 25.09
C LEU A 141 -15.63 -20.77 24.63
N LEU A 142 -16.03 -19.65 24.01
CA LEU A 142 -17.40 -19.41 23.61
C LEU A 142 -17.57 -19.61 22.09
N GLU A 143 -18.73 -20.18 21.76
CA GLU A 143 -19.22 -20.15 20.38
C GLU A 143 -19.70 -18.73 20.01
N ASP A 144 -19.86 -18.49 18.70
CA ASP A 144 -20.33 -17.21 18.21
C ASP A 144 -21.73 -16.87 18.75
N GLY A 145 -21.83 -15.71 19.35
CA GLY A 145 -23.07 -15.26 19.97
C GLY A 145 -22.90 -13.97 20.80
N PRO A 146 -23.99 -13.50 21.42
CA PRO A 146 -24.01 -12.23 22.15
C PRO A 146 -22.98 -12.17 23.31
N GLN A 147 -22.71 -13.29 23.97
CA GLN A 147 -21.73 -13.35 25.07
C GLN A 147 -20.31 -13.15 24.57
N LYS A 148 -19.92 -13.84 23.48
CA LYS A 148 -18.62 -13.67 22.83
C LYS A 148 -18.47 -12.23 22.31
N ALA A 149 -19.50 -11.68 21.66
CA ALA A 149 -19.50 -10.31 21.18
C ALA A 149 -19.29 -9.29 22.29
N ALA A 150 -19.93 -9.45 23.45
CA ALA A 150 -19.75 -8.55 24.59
C ALA A 150 -18.30 -8.56 25.15
N LEU A 151 -17.65 -9.74 25.15
CA LEU A 151 -16.24 -9.83 25.55
C LEU A 151 -15.31 -9.18 24.53
N ILE A 152 -15.60 -9.34 23.22
CA ILE A 152 -14.87 -8.68 22.15
C ILE A 152 -14.98 -7.15 22.30
N ASP A 153 -16.19 -6.63 22.49
CA ASP A 153 -16.43 -5.19 22.69
C ASP A 153 -15.64 -4.67 23.89
N ARG A 154 -15.67 -5.38 25.01
CA ARG A 154 -14.89 -5.03 26.21
C ARG A 154 -13.38 -4.98 25.93
N MET A 155 -12.84 -5.97 25.22
CA MET A 155 -11.42 -5.99 24.85
C MET A 155 -11.07 -4.83 23.92
N VAL A 156 -11.93 -4.50 22.96
CA VAL A 156 -11.74 -3.34 22.08
C VAL A 156 -11.76 -2.04 22.87
N GLU A 157 -12.63 -1.88 23.86
CA GLU A 157 -12.65 -0.71 24.73
C GLU A 157 -11.35 -0.56 25.52
N ILE A 158 -10.83 -1.65 26.08
CA ILE A 158 -9.54 -1.66 26.81
C ILE A 158 -8.41 -1.21 25.86
N LEU A 159 -8.31 -1.80 24.66
CA LEU A 159 -7.29 -1.42 23.67
C LEU A 159 -7.41 0.05 23.23
N GLN A 160 -8.63 0.57 23.14
CA GLN A 160 -8.85 1.99 22.80
C GLN A 160 -8.44 2.93 23.94
N GLN A 161 -8.55 2.52 25.19
CA GLN A 161 -8.13 3.31 26.36
C GLN A 161 -6.62 3.29 26.53
N ASP A 162 -6.02 2.12 26.47
CA ASP A 162 -4.57 1.93 26.69
C ASP A 162 -3.75 2.34 25.45
N ALA A 163 -4.35 2.29 24.27
CA ALA A 163 -3.75 2.68 22.99
C ALA A 163 -2.37 2.04 22.72
N PRO A 164 -2.19 0.71 22.90
CA PRO A 164 -0.93 0.05 22.57
C PRO A 164 -0.64 0.07 21.06
N ILE A 165 -1.65 0.29 20.25
CA ILE A 165 -1.60 0.36 18.79
C ILE A 165 -2.48 1.48 18.26
N LEU A 166 -2.04 2.07 17.16
CA LEU A 166 -2.88 2.89 16.29
C LEU A 166 -3.37 2.00 15.14
N PHE A 167 -4.66 1.67 15.13
CA PHE A 167 -5.26 0.96 14.01
C PHE A 167 -5.15 1.80 12.74
N GLY A 168 -4.43 1.29 11.75
CA GLY A 168 -4.13 1.99 10.53
C GLY A 168 -5.26 1.88 9.50
N TYR A 169 -5.13 0.95 8.57
CA TYR A 169 -6.08 0.77 7.47
C TYR A 169 -6.14 -0.69 7.02
N PHE A 170 -7.25 -1.03 6.39
CA PHE A 170 -7.40 -2.29 5.67
C PHE A 170 -7.15 -2.00 4.18
N PRO A 171 -6.06 -2.50 3.59
CA PRO A 171 -5.79 -2.27 2.18
C PRO A 171 -6.84 -3.02 1.33
N PRO A 172 -7.47 -2.34 0.35
CA PRO A 172 -8.30 -3.06 -0.62
C PRO A 172 -7.40 -3.96 -1.48
N ALA A 173 -7.83 -5.19 -1.69
CA ALA A 173 -7.22 -6.09 -2.65
C ALA A 173 -7.96 -6.01 -3.98
N ALA A 174 -7.22 -5.88 -5.08
CA ALA A 174 -7.75 -5.96 -6.43
C ALA A 174 -7.08 -7.11 -7.16
N ALA A 175 -7.87 -7.93 -7.84
CA ALA A 175 -7.35 -9.00 -8.68
C ALA A 175 -7.95 -8.88 -10.09
N ALA A 176 -7.11 -9.10 -11.10
CA ALA A 176 -7.53 -9.15 -12.49
C ALA A 176 -7.32 -10.57 -13.02
N TYR A 177 -8.35 -11.11 -13.63
CA TYR A 177 -8.31 -12.42 -14.22
C TYR A 177 -8.61 -12.35 -15.72
N GLN A 178 -8.02 -13.26 -16.46
CA GLN A 178 -8.35 -13.42 -17.87
C GLN A 178 -9.77 -13.97 -18.00
N SER A 179 -10.47 -13.60 -19.09
CA SER A 179 -11.88 -13.96 -19.30
C SER A 179 -12.16 -15.47 -19.38
N TRP A 180 -11.15 -16.26 -19.55
CA TRP A 180 -11.22 -17.74 -19.57
C TRP A 180 -10.96 -18.40 -18.22
N VAL A 181 -10.74 -17.62 -17.16
CA VAL A 181 -10.59 -18.14 -15.80
C VAL A 181 -11.95 -18.09 -15.12
N GLU A 182 -12.46 -19.26 -14.78
CA GLU A 182 -13.73 -19.44 -14.10
C GLU A 182 -13.52 -19.61 -12.59
N ASN A 183 -14.57 -19.35 -11.81
CA ASN A 183 -14.58 -19.47 -10.35
C ASN A 183 -13.51 -18.65 -9.60
N ALA A 184 -12.92 -17.66 -10.25
CA ALA A 184 -11.98 -16.76 -9.63
C ALA A 184 -12.69 -15.81 -8.64
N LYS A 185 -12.73 -16.20 -7.38
CA LYS A 185 -13.30 -15.41 -6.28
C LYS A 185 -12.18 -14.97 -5.37
N PRO A 186 -11.92 -13.65 -5.22
CA PRO A 186 -10.92 -13.18 -4.28
C PRO A 186 -11.34 -13.55 -2.85
N SER A 187 -10.44 -14.20 -2.14
CA SER A 187 -10.63 -14.51 -0.72
C SER A 187 -9.30 -14.31 0.00
N GLY A 188 -9.29 -13.53 1.07
CA GLY A 188 -8.13 -13.36 1.93
C GLY A 188 -7.86 -14.55 2.87
N LEU A 189 -8.83 -15.50 2.96
CA LEU A 189 -8.78 -16.61 3.92
C LEU A 189 -8.42 -17.96 3.27
N VAL A 190 -8.52 -18.06 1.95
CA VAL A 190 -8.23 -19.30 1.24
C VAL A 190 -6.76 -19.36 0.88
N GLN A 191 -5.99 -20.20 1.54
CA GLN A 191 -4.55 -20.35 1.32
C GLN A 191 -4.19 -20.87 -0.08
N ASN A 192 -5.03 -21.71 -0.68
CA ASN A 192 -4.84 -22.23 -2.04
C ASN A 192 -6.10 -22.03 -2.89
N ALA A 193 -6.30 -20.81 -3.36
CA ALA A 193 -7.44 -20.50 -4.22
C ALA A 193 -7.39 -21.20 -5.59
N LEU A 194 -6.20 -21.61 -6.06
CA LEU A 194 -6.02 -22.22 -7.39
C LEU A 194 -6.78 -23.53 -7.53
N GLN A 195 -7.02 -24.26 -6.44
CA GLN A 195 -7.79 -25.53 -6.47
C GLN A 195 -9.26 -25.35 -6.88
N TYR A 196 -9.79 -24.11 -6.82
CA TYR A 196 -11.18 -23.80 -7.18
C TYR A 196 -11.30 -23.16 -8.57
N TYR A 197 -10.17 -22.81 -9.19
CA TYR A 197 -10.18 -22.16 -10.50
C TYR A 197 -10.33 -23.21 -11.59
N ASP A 198 -11.12 -22.88 -12.59
CA ASP A 198 -11.21 -23.63 -13.82
C ASP A 198 -10.79 -22.76 -15.00
N VAL A 199 -10.39 -23.40 -16.10
CA VAL A 199 -9.89 -22.73 -17.29
C VAL A 199 -10.63 -23.22 -18.52
N ASP A 200 -11.44 -22.36 -19.13
CA ASP A 200 -11.99 -22.60 -20.46
C ASP A 200 -10.85 -22.57 -21.50
N ALA A 201 -10.40 -23.77 -21.87
CA ALA A 201 -9.28 -23.94 -22.78
C ALA A 201 -9.59 -23.44 -24.21
N ASP A 202 -10.84 -23.60 -24.66
CA ASP A 202 -11.25 -23.19 -26.00
C ASP A 202 -11.34 -21.66 -26.12
N LEU A 203 -11.95 -21.02 -25.12
CA LEU A 203 -11.98 -19.56 -25.04
C LEU A 203 -10.56 -18.98 -24.94
N ARG A 204 -9.68 -19.60 -24.15
CA ARG A 204 -8.28 -19.20 -24.04
C ARG A 204 -7.57 -19.24 -25.39
N LEU A 205 -7.70 -20.35 -26.12
CA LEU A 205 -7.10 -20.50 -27.44
C LEU A 205 -7.67 -19.49 -28.46
N ALA A 206 -8.98 -19.25 -28.42
CA ALA A 206 -9.63 -18.27 -29.27
C ALA A 206 -9.08 -16.84 -29.01
N LYS A 207 -8.97 -16.46 -27.74
CA LYS A 207 -8.44 -15.15 -27.34
C LYS A 207 -6.96 -14.98 -27.68
N ILE A 208 -6.14 -16.01 -27.46
CA ILE A 208 -4.73 -15.99 -27.85
C ILE A 208 -4.59 -15.80 -29.37
N ARG A 209 -5.39 -16.49 -30.18
CA ARG A 209 -5.39 -16.30 -31.64
C ARG A 209 -5.84 -14.91 -32.05
N GLU A 210 -6.89 -14.38 -31.39
CA GLU A 210 -7.37 -13.02 -31.61
C GLU A 210 -6.28 -11.97 -31.34
N TRP A 211 -5.62 -12.04 -30.18
CA TRP A 211 -4.58 -11.08 -29.79
C TRP A 211 -3.31 -11.17 -30.63
N ASN A 212 -2.98 -12.36 -31.11
CA ASN A 212 -1.79 -12.55 -31.94
C ASN A 212 -2.07 -12.35 -33.46
N ARG A 213 -3.24 -11.82 -33.83
CA ARG A 213 -3.48 -11.46 -35.22
C ARG A 213 -2.54 -10.34 -35.65
N PRO A 214 -1.76 -10.54 -36.74
CA PRO A 214 -0.83 -9.50 -37.18
C PRO A 214 -1.60 -8.26 -37.65
N VAL A 215 -1.19 -7.11 -37.15
CA VAL A 215 -1.73 -5.82 -37.57
C VAL A 215 -0.92 -5.37 -38.79
N LEU A 216 -1.49 -5.50 -39.99
CA LEU A 216 -0.77 -5.26 -41.25
C LEU A 216 -0.82 -3.81 -41.73
N TRP A 217 -1.73 -2.97 -41.24
CA TRP A 217 -1.85 -1.58 -41.71
C TRP A 217 -0.58 -0.73 -41.51
N PRO A 218 0.29 -0.90 -40.49
CA PRO A 218 1.53 -0.14 -40.41
C PRO A 218 2.48 -0.46 -41.56
N LEU A 219 2.51 -1.72 -42.03
CA LEU A 219 3.30 -2.11 -43.19
C LEU A 219 2.78 -1.46 -44.45
N ALA A 220 1.46 -1.34 -44.64
CA ALA A 220 0.87 -0.64 -45.77
C ALA A 220 1.22 0.86 -45.76
N VAL A 221 1.22 1.52 -44.59
CA VAL A 221 1.63 2.92 -44.45
C VAL A 221 3.11 3.10 -44.81
N ILE A 222 3.99 2.20 -44.33
CA ILE A 222 5.42 2.22 -44.66
C ILE A 222 5.62 2.05 -46.17
N ALA A 223 4.95 1.07 -46.76
CA ALA A 223 5.05 0.83 -48.23
C ALA A 223 4.57 2.03 -49.03
N LEU A 224 3.47 2.67 -48.64
CA LEU A 224 2.98 3.90 -49.24
C LEU A 224 4.00 5.04 -49.12
N GLY A 225 4.59 5.23 -47.96
CA GLY A 225 5.63 6.22 -47.69
C GLY A 225 6.85 6.03 -48.59
N ILE A 226 7.34 4.79 -48.69
CA ILE A 226 8.45 4.44 -49.59
C ILE A 226 8.07 4.70 -51.04
N GLY A 227 6.86 4.31 -51.49
CA GLY A 227 6.36 4.56 -52.81
C GLY A 227 6.33 6.06 -53.20
N LEU A 228 5.87 6.90 -52.28
CA LEU A 228 5.86 8.36 -52.45
C LEU A 228 7.28 8.94 -52.53
N LEU A 229 8.21 8.46 -51.73
CA LEU A 229 9.61 8.89 -51.79
C LEU A 229 10.27 8.51 -53.11
N VAL A 230 10.08 7.28 -53.60
CA VAL A 230 10.58 6.80 -54.88
C VAL A 230 9.97 7.60 -56.02
N TRP A 231 8.65 7.79 -55.99
CA TRP A 231 7.96 8.61 -57.01
C TRP A 231 8.48 10.05 -57.04
N GLY A 232 8.65 10.67 -55.88
CA GLY A 232 9.24 12.01 -55.75
C GLY A 232 10.66 12.09 -56.33
N ALA A 233 11.50 11.10 -56.02
CA ALA A 233 12.86 11.02 -56.58
C ALA A 233 12.86 10.88 -58.10
N LEU A 234 12.02 10.00 -58.66
CA LEU A 234 11.86 9.82 -60.10
C LEU A 234 11.35 11.09 -60.79
N ALA A 235 10.38 11.78 -60.20
CA ALA A 235 9.86 13.04 -60.70
C ALA A 235 10.94 14.14 -60.74
N VAL A 236 11.78 14.23 -59.72
CA VAL A 236 12.93 15.17 -59.70
C VAL A 236 13.95 14.82 -60.79
N LEU A 237 14.28 13.54 -60.97
CA LEU A 237 15.20 13.09 -62.02
C LEU A 237 14.66 13.40 -63.39
N ALA A 238 13.39 13.11 -63.66
CA ALA A 238 12.73 13.43 -64.94
C ALA A 238 12.75 14.95 -65.25
N ARG A 239 12.47 15.79 -64.25
CA ARG A 239 12.56 17.25 -64.37
C ARG A 239 13.99 17.71 -64.65
N ARG A 240 15.00 17.12 -64.06
CA ARG A 240 16.43 17.42 -64.30
C ARG A 240 16.81 17.04 -65.72
N GLN A 241 16.38 15.87 -66.24
CA GLN A 241 16.63 15.45 -67.60
C GLN A 241 15.94 16.36 -68.62
N ALA A 242 14.68 16.72 -68.43
CA ALA A 242 13.94 17.63 -69.27
C ALA A 242 14.58 19.04 -69.34
N ARG A 243 15.20 19.52 -68.27
CA ARG A 243 15.94 20.78 -68.25
C ARG A 243 17.23 20.70 -69.09
N ARG A 244 17.95 19.55 -69.07
CA ARG A 244 19.17 19.34 -69.88
C ARG A 244 18.91 19.25 -71.36
N LEU A 245 17.72 18.81 -71.79
CA LEU A 245 17.32 18.63 -73.18
C LEU A 245 16.68 19.89 -73.80
N ARG A 246 16.54 21.00 -73.05
CA ARG A 246 16.05 22.26 -73.62
C ARG A 246 17.13 22.85 -74.51
N PRO A 247 16.91 23.02 -75.88
CA PRO A 247 17.88 23.65 -76.75
C PRO A 247 18.10 25.10 -76.32
N LEU A 248 19.34 25.54 -76.33
CA LEU A 248 19.71 26.95 -76.16
C LEU A 248 18.93 27.75 -77.20
N LYS A 249 18.07 28.68 -76.82
CA LYS A 249 17.45 29.64 -77.71
C LYS A 249 18.57 30.39 -78.43
N SER A 250 18.73 30.16 -79.69
CA SER A 250 19.58 30.93 -80.60
C SER A 250 19.14 32.39 -80.48
N ASN A 251 19.97 33.26 -79.91
CA ASN A 251 19.81 34.72 -80.05
C ASN A 251 20.16 35.11 -81.42
N GLY A 252 19.15 35.08 -82.34
CA GLY A 252 19.27 35.70 -83.60
C GLY A 252 19.35 37.22 -83.47
N ARG A 253 20.58 37.79 -83.47
CA ARG A 253 20.80 39.19 -83.80
C ARG A 253 20.60 39.33 -85.31
N SER A 254 19.47 39.92 -85.70
CA SER A 254 19.31 40.50 -86.99
C SER A 254 19.91 41.93 -86.99
N ARG A 255 20.84 42.16 -87.89
CA ARG A 255 21.26 43.51 -88.30
C ARG A 255 20.17 44.18 -89.06
#